data_0e5c9a3df9d975b45b74595b1604eaa1
#
_entry.id   0e5c9a3df9d975b45b74595b1604eaa1
#
_cell.length_a   1.000
_cell.length_b   1.000
_cell.length_c   1.000
_cell.angle_alpha   90.00
_cell.angle_beta   90.00
_cell.angle_gamma   90.00
#
_symmetry.space_group_name_H-M   'P 1'
#
loop_
_entity.id
_entity.type
_entity.pdbx_description
1 polymer ?
#
loop_
_entity_poly.entity_id
_entity_poly.type
_entity_poly.pdbx_seq_one_letter_code
_entity_poly.pdbx_strand_id
1 'polypeptide(L)'
;MEDKKQAYVIGVDGGGTKTIAGLANLKGKILKTAKSGPSSPRNVGIKKSAINVAKSIKQVLKAEKEVRIISTFIGLPAVAEEFKPKKDRIKRELKKRIPTIFERKVKVGSDQEVAFRSGSDQKDGILIIAGTGSVVRGWRGKKQVRSSGWGWLTDEGSAFFIGQKALQAIFKDLDGRGPKTLLRRLAFRKFNLKKEEDLINFIYSKNPTESTPLLSVICEKASERGDKVAKDIMTQVAQELVLAVAPIVKKLNFKNLEFPLVLVGGVFNSKTVLNKVKKDLKKIAPKARVILPKEKPVNGAVKLAIENIS
;
A
#
# COMPACT_ATOMS: atom_id res chain seq x y z
N MET A 1 -40.23 16.56 18.15
CA MET A 1 -39.57 16.57 16.80
C MET A 1 -38.14 16.09 17.01
N GLU A 2 -37.83 14.83 16.71
CA GLU A 2 -36.47 14.35 16.74
C GLU A 2 -35.65 15.10 15.69
N ASP A 3 -34.68 15.84 16.16
CA ASP A 3 -33.69 16.58 15.37
C ASP A 3 -33.02 15.59 14.42
N LYS A 4 -33.39 15.59 13.13
CA LYS A 4 -32.77 14.73 12.08
C LYS A 4 -31.32 15.17 11.84
N LYS A 5 -30.47 15.01 12.85
CA LYS A 5 -29.02 15.23 12.67
C LYS A 5 -28.53 14.36 11.54
N GLN A 6 -27.98 14.99 10.53
CA GLN A 6 -27.46 14.30 9.35
C GLN A 6 -26.40 13.26 9.75
N ALA A 7 -26.58 12.02 9.28
CA ALA A 7 -25.68 10.90 9.61
C ALA A 7 -24.42 10.91 8.74
N TYR A 8 -23.28 10.62 9.37
CA TYR A 8 -21.98 10.59 8.75
C TYR A 8 -21.21 9.33 9.10
N VAL A 9 -20.16 9.07 8.33
CA VAL A 9 -19.20 7.98 8.57
C VAL A 9 -17.79 8.52 8.64
N ILE A 10 -16.89 7.77 9.29
CA ILE A 10 -15.48 8.06 9.32
C ILE A 10 -14.71 6.91 8.68
N GLY A 11 -13.90 7.20 7.67
CA GLY A 11 -12.90 6.29 7.11
C GLY A 11 -11.50 6.70 7.55
N VAL A 12 -10.68 5.74 7.99
CA VAL A 12 -9.28 5.99 8.36
C VAL A 12 -8.37 5.10 7.53
N ASP A 13 -7.45 5.73 6.82
CA ASP A 13 -6.32 5.11 6.13
C ASP A 13 -5.05 5.32 6.95
N GLY A 14 -4.63 4.29 7.67
CA GLY A 14 -3.42 4.30 8.46
C GLY A 14 -2.24 3.68 7.72
N GLY A 15 -1.10 4.35 7.74
CA GLY A 15 0.10 3.91 7.03
C GLY A 15 1.37 3.96 7.86
N GLY A 16 2.48 3.57 7.24
CA GLY A 16 3.82 3.60 7.85
C GLY A 16 4.39 5.00 8.06
N THR A 17 3.90 6.01 7.33
CA THR A 17 4.42 7.39 7.37
C THR A 17 3.39 8.41 7.84
N LYS A 18 2.12 8.17 7.63
CA LYS A 18 1.01 9.06 7.97
C LYS A 18 -0.28 8.29 8.19
N THR A 19 -1.24 8.93 8.85
CA THR A 19 -2.62 8.48 9.00
C THR A 19 -3.54 9.57 8.45
N ILE A 20 -4.53 9.20 7.65
CA ILE A 20 -5.53 10.12 7.11
C ILE A 20 -6.91 9.67 7.58
N ALA A 21 -7.65 10.52 8.26
CA ALA A 21 -9.07 10.33 8.54
C ALA A 21 -9.92 11.19 7.60
N GLY A 22 -11.03 10.63 7.11
CA GLY A 22 -12.02 11.32 6.29
C GLY A 22 -13.39 11.23 6.93
N LEU A 23 -14.06 12.38 7.12
CA LEU A 23 -15.47 12.49 7.47
C LEU A 23 -16.28 12.56 6.18
N ALA A 24 -17.27 11.69 6.00
CA ALA A 24 -18.04 11.63 4.78
C ALA A 24 -19.55 11.46 5.07
N ASN A 25 -20.38 11.92 4.14
CA ASN A 25 -21.80 11.61 4.15
C ASN A 25 -22.06 10.17 3.68
N LEU A 26 -23.32 9.71 3.78
CA LEU A 26 -23.69 8.34 3.40
C LEU A 26 -23.62 8.06 1.90
N LYS A 27 -23.49 9.09 1.06
CA LYS A 27 -23.23 8.97 -0.38
C LYS A 27 -21.74 8.81 -0.70
N GLY A 28 -20.87 8.75 0.34
CA GLY A 28 -19.43 8.60 0.18
C GLY A 28 -18.65 9.89 -0.12
N LYS A 29 -19.33 11.05 -0.21
CA LYS A 29 -18.68 12.35 -0.41
C LYS A 29 -17.91 12.75 0.85
N ILE A 30 -16.60 12.81 0.76
CA ILE A 30 -15.73 13.29 1.84
C ILE A 30 -15.92 14.81 1.99
N LEU A 31 -16.28 15.24 3.18
CA LEU A 31 -16.48 16.65 3.53
C LEU A 31 -15.21 17.24 4.12
N LYS A 32 -14.48 16.43 4.89
CA LYS A 32 -13.26 16.86 5.56
C LYS A 32 -12.26 15.75 5.71
N THR A 33 -10.97 16.09 5.65
CA THR A 33 -9.88 15.18 5.97
C THR A 33 -8.95 15.79 7.00
N ALA A 34 -8.33 14.93 7.83
CA ALA A 34 -7.26 15.33 8.73
C ALA A 34 -6.12 14.33 8.66
N LYS A 35 -4.90 14.83 8.90
CA LYS A 35 -3.67 14.05 8.84
C LYS A 35 -2.98 14.03 10.20
N SER A 36 -2.45 12.87 10.58
CA SER A 36 -1.60 12.70 11.75
C SER A 36 -0.36 11.87 11.42
N GLY A 37 0.44 11.52 12.44
CA GLY A 37 1.65 10.71 12.29
C GLY A 37 1.38 9.26 11.85
N PRO A 38 2.45 8.45 11.73
CA PRO A 38 2.37 7.05 11.31
C PRO A 38 1.55 6.22 12.30
N SER A 39 0.80 5.24 11.79
CA SER A 39 -0.03 4.33 12.58
C SER A 39 0.20 2.85 12.29
N SER A 40 1.29 2.49 11.63
CA SER A 40 1.71 1.09 11.53
C SER A 40 2.11 0.57 12.91
N PRO A 41 1.40 -0.40 13.52
CA PRO A 41 1.76 -0.94 14.84
C PRO A 41 3.10 -1.65 14.85
N ARG A 42 3.61 -2.08 13.69
CA ARG A 42 4.94 -2.67 13.55
C ARG A 42 6.03 -1.63 13.73
N ASN A 43 5.82 -0.41 13.22
CA ASN A 43 6.83 0.64 13.18
C ASN A 43 6.83 1.50 14.45
N VAL A 44 5.64 1.85 14.96
CA VAL A 44 5.52 2.80 16.08
C VAL A 44 4.92 2.20 17.36
N GLY A 45 4.63 0.90 17.35
CA GLY A 45 3.97 0.22 18.47
C GLY A 45 2.47 0.54 18.57
N ILE A 46 1.75 -0.28 19.34
CA ILE A 46 0.28 -0.24 19.44
C ILE A 46 -0.22 1.07 20.05
N LYS A 47 0.41 1.54 21.14
CA LYS A 47 -0.01 2.78 21.84
C LYS A 47 0.10 4.01 20.93
N LYS A 48 1.23 4.20 20.26
CA LYS A 48 1.47 5.34 19.37
C LYS A 48 0.59 5.27 18.12
N SER A 49 0.37 4.07 17.56
CA SER A 49 -0.58 3.83 16.48
C SER A 49 -1.98 4.34 16.87
N ALA A 50 -2.51 3.91 18.02
CA ALA A 50 -3.82 4.33 18.51
C ALA A 50 -3.90 5.84 18.80
N ILE A 51 -2.82 6.46 19.32
CA ILE A 51 -2.75 7.91 19.52
C ILE A 51 -2.89 8.65 18.19
N ASN A 52 -2.15 8.25 17.16
CA ASN A 52 -2.17 8.92 15.86
C ASN A 52 -3.52 8.74 15.16
N VAL A 53 -4.13 7.56 15.21
CA VAL A 53 -5.49 7.34 14.71
C VAL A 53 -6.49 8.22 15.45
N ALA A 54 -6.50 8.21 16.78
CA ALA A 54 -7.41 9.03 17.57
C ALA A 54 -7.22 10.53 17.30
N LYS A 55 -5.97 10.99 17.11
CA LYS A 55 -5.67 12.38 16.76
C LYS A 55 -6.30 12.77 15.43
N SER A 56 -6.17 11.96 14.39
CA SER A 56 -6.77 12.26 13.07
C SER A 56 -8.31 12.27 13.13
N ILE A 57 -8.93 11.33 13.87
CA ILE A 57 -10.38 11.29 14.07
C ILE A 57 -10.85 12.53 14.84
N LYS A 58 -10.21 12.88 15.96
CA LYS A 58 -10.58 14.07 16.72
C LYS A 58 -10.47 15.35 15.90
N GLN A 59 -9.49 15.43 14.99
CA GLN A 59 -9.30 16.59 14.12
C GLN A 59 -10.41 16.74 13.06
N VAL A 60 -10.92 15.66 12.48
CA VAL A 60 -12.05 15.77 11.54
C VAL A 60 -13.35 16.11 12.25
N LEU A 61 -13.51 15.71 13.53
CA LEU A 61 -14.70 16.01 14.33
C LEU A 61 -14.73 17.44 14.90
N LYS A 62 -13.57 18.05 15.21
CA LYS A 62 -13.50 19.40 15.81
C LYS A 62 -14.17 20.50 14.99
N ALA A 63 -14.35 20.31 13.72
CA ALA A 63 -14.85 21.33 12.81
C ALA A 63 -16.38 21.29 12.60
N GLU A 64 -17.04 20.29 13.14
CA GLU A 64 -18.46 20.07 12.96
C GLU A 64 -19.11 19.88 14.32
N LYS A 65 -19.81 20.91 14.83
CA LYS A 65 -20.34 20.92 16.19
C LYS A 65 -21.50 19.92 16.40
N GLU A 66 -22.14 19.42 15.32
CA GLU A 66 -23.34 18.58 15.39
C GLU A 66 -23.34 17.39 14.43
N VAL A 67 -22.25 16.56 14.45
CA VAL A 67 -22.21 15.36 13.61
C VAL A 67 -22.66 14.11 14.36
N ARG A 68 -23.61 13.38 13.77
CA ARG A 68 -23.98 12.04 14.21
C ARG A 68 -23.15 11.01 13.43
N ILE A 69 -22.08 10.50 14.02
CA ILE A 69 -21.33 9.39 13.42
C ILE A 69 -22.04 8.10 13.67
N ILE A 70 -22.34 7.33 12.62
CA ILE A 70 -23.05 6.05 12.73
C ILE A 70 -22.14 4.84 12.48
N SER A 71 -21.05 5.03 11.73
CA SER A 71 -20.06 3.96 11.47
C SER A 71 -18.66 4.52 11.27
N THR A 72 -17.66 3.72 11.66
CA THR A 72 -16.23 4.03 11.46
C THR A 72 -15.50 2.80 10.98
N PHE A 73 -14.69 2.94 9.93
CA PHE A 73 -13.72 1.93 9.50
C PHE A 73 -12.31 2.46 9.67
N ILE A 74 -11.43 1.66 10.32
CA ILE A 74 -10.04 2.01 10.59
C ILE A 74 -9.15 0.97 9.94
N GLY A 75 -8.54 1.31 8.80
CA GLY A 75 -7.57 0.48 8.10
C GLY A 75 -6.16 0.70 8.62
N LEU A 76 -5.45 -0.36 9.01
CA LEU A 76 -4.11 -0.28 9.56
C LEU A 76 -3.20 -1.38 8.99
N PRO A 77 -1.89 -1.11 8.80
CA PRO A 77 -0.93 -2.15 8.47
C PRO A 77 -0.82 -3.21 9.56
N ALA A 78 -0.52 -4.45 9.17
CA ALA A 78 -0.27 -5.58 10.06
C ALA A 78 -1.40 -5.86 11.09
N VAL A 79 -2.65 -5.64 10.69
CA VAL A 79 -3.85 -5.99 11.48
C VAL A 79 -4.87 -6.81 10.67
N ALA A 80 -4.42 -7.47 9.61
CA ALA A 80 -5.26 -8.42 8.88
C ALA A 80 -5.72 -9.57 9.80
N GLU A 81 -6.68 -10.37 9.35
CA GLU A 81 -7.33 -11.40 10.19
C GLU A 81 -6.33 -12.39 10.81
N GLU A 82 -5.25 -12.72 10.12
CA GLU A 82 -4.17 -13.55 10.66
C GLU A 82 -3.45 -12.96 11.90
N PHE A 83 -3.67 -11.67 12.19
CA PHE A 83 -3.10 -10.95 13.33
C PHE A 83 -4.16 -10.52 14.37
N LYS A 84 -5.21 -11.31 14.55
CA LYS A 84 -6.34 -11.02 15.45
C LYS A 84 -5.97 -10.51 16.84
N PRO A 85 -5.03 -11.11 17.59
CA PRO A 85 -4.65 -10.62 18.93
C PRO A 85 -4.13 -9.18 18.91
N LYS A 86 -3.39 -8.79 17.87
CA LYS A 86 -2.91 -7.42 17.69
C LYS A 86 -4.05 -6.45 17.40
N LYS A 87 -4.99 -6.86 16.56
CA LYS A 87 -6.21 -6.11 16.22
C LYS A 87 -7.04 -5.79 17.47
N ASP A 88 -7.24 -6.77 18.36
CA ASP A 88 -8.00 -6.60 19.59
C ASP A 88 -7.31 -5.67 20.60
N ARG A 89 -5.98 -5.76 20.71
CA ARG A 89 -5.21 -4.81 21.52
C ARG A 89 -5.34 -3.36 21.01
N ILE A 90 -5.29 -3.15 19.70
CA ILE A 90 -5.48 -1.83 19.09
C ILE A 90 -6.89 -1.31 19.35
N LYS A 91 -7.93 -2.15 19.19
CA LYS A 91 -9.31 -1.76 19.49
C LYS A 91 -9.46 -1.27 20.93
N ARG A 92 -8.89 -2.00 21.91
CA ARG A 92 -8.91 -1.59 23.32
C ARG A 92 -8.25 -0.23 23.54
N GLU A 93 -7.09 0.01 22.93
CA GLU A 93 -6.37 1.28 23.04
C GLU A 93 -7.12 2.44 22.37
N LEU A 94 -7.80 2.21 21.25
CA LEU A 94 -8.64 3.20 20.59
C LEU A 94 -9.89 3.53 21.41
N LYS A 95 -10.56 2.53 21.98
CA LYS A 95 -11.76 2.73 22.84
C LYS A 95 -11.44 3.66 24.02
N LYS A 96 -10.28 3.51 24.64
CA LYS A 96 -9.85 4.42 25.72
C LYS A 96 -9.70 5.88 25.28
N ARG A 97 -9.38 6.16 24.01
CA ARG A 97 -9.03 7.50 23.49
C ARG A 97 -10.17 8.22 22.79
N ILE A 98 -11.09 7.46 22.23
CA ILE A 98 -12.24 7.94 21.46
C ILE A 98 -13.50 7.12 21.81
N PRO A 99 -13.88 7.07 23.12
CA PRO A 99 -14.98 6.20 23.58
C PRO A 99 -16.29 6.47 22.82
N THR A 100 -16.64 7.73 22.55
CA THR A 100 -17.84 8.13 21.84
C THR A 100 -17.98 7.52 20.43
N ILE A 101 -16.87 7.31 19.74
CA ILE A 101 -16.88 6.63 18.45
C ILE A 101 -17.21 5.13 18.64
N PHE A 102 -16.74 4.54 19.74
CA PHE A 102 -16.96 3.11 20.04
C PHE A 102 -18.36 2.79 20.60
N GLU A 103 -19.18 3.77 20.87
CA GLU A 103 -20.62 3.60 21.12
C GLU A 103 -21.41 3.26 19.84
N ARG A 104 -20.76 3.38 18.69
CA ARG A 104 -21.31 3.12 17.35
C ARG A 104 -20.61 1.95 16.69
N LYS A 105 -20.99 1.61 15.45
CA LYS A 105 -20.35 0.54 14.68
C LYS A 105 -18.91 0.92 14.33
N VAL A 106 -17.92 0.24 14.93
CA VAL A 106 -16.48 0.41 14.62
C VAL A 106 -15.88 -0.89 14.16
N LYS A 107 -15.31 -0.86 12.95
CA LYS A 107 -14.52 -1.97 12.42
C LYS A 107 -13.07 -1.54 12.26
N VAL A 108 -12.15 -2.36 12.77
CA VAL A 108 -10.71 -2.24 12.48
C VAL A 108 -10.35 -3.35 11.49
N GLY A 109 -9.80 -2.96 10.36
CA GLY A 109 -9.38 -3.85 9.28
C GLY A 109 -7.98 -3.51 8.78
N SER A 110 -7.56 -4.14 7.69
CA SER A 110 -6.25 -3.89 7.09
C SER A 110 -6.24 -2.67 6.17
N ASP A 111 -5.07 -2.05 6.03
CA ASP A 111 -4.78 -1.05 5.00
C ASP A 111 -4.93 -1.64 3.58
N GLN A 112 -4.78 -2.95 3.43
CA GLN A 112 -4.97 -3.66 2.17
C GLN A 112 -6.44 -3.68 1.74
N GLU A 113 -7.39 -3.89 2.69
CA GLU A 113 -8.83 -3.74 2.41
C GLU A 113 -9.15 -2.32 1.94
N VAL A 114 -8.60 -1.33 2.62
CA VAL A 114 -8.75 0.09 2.27
C VAL A 114 -8.19 0.37 0.86
N ALA A 115 -7.00 -0.11 0.56
CA ALA A 115 -6.37 0.05 -0.74
C ALA A 115 -7.18 -0.62 -1.87
N PHE A 116 -7.68 -1.84 -1.65
CA PHE A 116 -8.52 -2.54 -2.62
C PHE A 116 -9.82 -1.76 -2.91
N ARG A 117 -10.48 -1.28 -1.85
CA ARG A 117 -11.75 -0.55 -1.96
C ARG A 117 -11.59 0.87 -2.54
N SER A 118 -10.38 1.42 -2.58
CA SER A 118 -10.14 2.67 -3.31
C SER A 118 -10.21 2.50 -4.84
N GLY A 119 -10.02 1.28 -5.34
CA GLY A 119 -10.09 0.96 -6.77
C GLY A 119 -11.32 0.16 -7.19
N SER A 120 -12.11 -0.36 -6.26
CA SER A 120 -13.25 -1.21 -6.59
C SER A 120 -14.38 -1.12 -5.56
N ASP A 121 -15.64 -1.19 -6.05
CA ASP A 121 -16.82 -1.34 -5.21
C ASP A 121 -17.19 -2.82 -4.98
N GLN A 122 -16.55 -3.75 -5.67
CA GLN A 122 -16.72 -5.18 -5.46
C GLN A 122 -15.98 -5.64 -4.19
N LYS A 123 -16.54 -6.63 -3.50
CA LYS A 123 -15.94 -7.25 -2.31
C LYS A 123 -14.89 -8.29 -2.70
N ASP A 124 -15.12 -8.99 -3.81
CA ASP A 124 -14.26 -10.03 -4.35
C ASP A 124 -13.29 -9.46 -5.37
N GLY A 125 -12.04 -9.90 -5.34
CA GLY A 125 -11.01 -9.48 -6.28
C GLY A 125 -9.60 -9.66 -5.74
N ILE A 126 -8.64 -9.08 -6.44
CA ILE A 126 -7.21 -9.17 -6.11
C ILE A 126 -6.63 -7.77 -6.00
N LEU A 127 -5.78 -7.56 -5.00
CA LEU A 127 -4.95 -6.38 -4.81
C LEU A 127 -3.49 -6.76 -4.97
N ILE A 128 -2.75 -5.94 -5.70
CA ILE A 128 -1.29 -5.94 -5.71
C ILE A 128 -0.82 -4.60 -5.14
N ILE A 129 -0.08 -4.64 -4.05
CA ILE A 129 0.66 -3.46 -3.56
C ILE A 129 2.13 -3.66 -3.95
N ALA A 130 2.71 -2.66 -4.63
CA ALA A 130 4.12 -2.61 -4.98
C ALA A 130 4.66 -1.19 -4.69
N GLY A 131 5.12 -1.02 -3.47
CA GLY A 131 5.76 0.18 -2.93
C GLY A 131 7.17 -0.13 -2.44
N THR A 132 7.53 0.33 -1.23
CA THR A 132 8.80 -0.05 -0.57
C THR A 132 8.91 -1.57 -0.42
N GLY A 133 7.84 -2.26 0.00
CA GLY A 133 7.66 -3.71 -0.08
C GLY A 133 6.59 -4.06 -1.11
N SER A 134 6.32 -5.36 -1.30
CA SER A 134 5.23 -5.83 -2.15
C SER A 134 4.37 -6.87 -1.44
N VAL A 135 3.09 -6.94 -1.79
CA VAL A 135 2.16 -7.97 -1.30
C VAL A 135 1.03 -8.14 -2.31
N VAL A 136 0.59 -9.37 -2.48
CA VAL A 136 -0.62 -9.69 -3.23
C VAL A 136 -1.64 -10.31 -2.27
N ARG A 137 -2.87 -9.80 -2.32
CA ARG A 137 -3.98 -10.33 -1.53
C ARG A 137 -5.22 -10.49 -2.40
N GLY A 138 -5.96 -11.56 -2.17
CA GLY A 138 -7.23 -11.82 -2.83
C GLY A 138 -8.33 -12.14 -1.84
N TRP A 139 -9.55 -11.75 -2.20
CA TRP A 139 -10.79 -12.02 -1.46
C TRP A 139 -11.82 -12.65 -2.40
N ARG A 140 -12.51 -13.69 -1.93
CA ARG A 140 -13.69 -14.26 -2.58
C ARG A 140 -14.63 -14.85 -1.55
N GLY A 141 -15.79 -14.23 -1.37
CA GLY A 141 -16.73 -14.57 -0.31
C GLY A 141 -16.06 -14.44 1.06
N LYS A 142 -16.04 -15.53 1.84
CA LYS A 142 -15.36 -15.58 3.15
C LYS A 142 -13.87 -15.94 3.06
N LYS A 143 -13.37 -16.33 1.88
CA LYS A 143 -11.98 -16.75 1.71
C LYS A 143 -11.08 -15.55 1.46
N GLN A 144 -9.93 -15.53 2.15
CA GLN A 144 -8.87 -14.57 1.93
C GLN A 144 -7.56 -15.32 1.72
N VAL A 145 -6.77 -14.89 0.75
CA VAL A 145 -5.48 -15.50 0.43
C VAL A 145 -4.44 -14.41 0.30
N ARG A 146 -3.25 -14.63 0.82
CA ARG A 146 -2.07 -13.77 0.67
C ARG A 146 -0.96 -14.52 -0.05
N SER A 147 -0.21 -13.78 -0.86
CA SER A 147 1.05 -14.20 -1.45
C SER A 147 2.04 -13.05 -1.33
N SER A 148 3.31 -13.33 -1.02
CA SER A 148 4.34 -12.35 -0.67
C SER A 148 3.95 -11.46 0.54
N GLY A 149 4.62 -10.33 0.76
CA GLY A 149 4.33 -9.46 1.90
C GLY A 149 4.94 -9.96 3.22
N TRP A 150 6.06 -10.66 3.16
CA TRP A 150 6.78 -11.18 4.33
C TRP A 150 7.80 -10.19 4.88
N GLY A 151 8.13 -9.17 4.10
CA GLY A 151 9.05 -8.11 4.48
C GLY A 151 10.03 -7.77 3.34
N TRP A 152 10.64 -6.61 3.45
CA TRP A 152 11.46 -6.02 2.39
C TRP A 152 12.63 -6.91 1.92
N LEU A 153 13.14 -7.81 2.78
CA LEU A 153 14.20 -8.76 2.39
C LEU A 153 13.74 -9.82 1.39
N THR A 154 12.46 -10.16 1.40
CA THR A 154 11.88 -11.27 0.64
C THR A 154 10.79 -10.84 -0.34
N ASP A 155 10.40 -9.56 -0.30
CA ASP A 155 9.33 -9.03 -1.13
C ASP A 155 9.87 -8.61 -2.50
N GLU A 156 10.02 -9.57 -3.39
CA GLU A 156 10.32 -9.38 -4.80
C GLU A 156 9.19 -8.59 -5.47
N GLY A 157 9.49 -7.80 -6.48
CA GLY A 157 8.49 -6.92 -7.07
C GLY A 157 8.32 -5.56 -6.37
N SER A 158 9.15 -5.23 -5.37
CA SER A 158 9.13 -3.99 -4.60
C SER A 158 10.17 -2.98 -5.07
N ALA A 159 10.01 -1.72 -4.66
CA ALA A 159 11.03 -0.68 -4.91
C ALA A 159 12.34 -1.00 -4.17
N PHE A 160 12.29 -1.66 -3.01
CA PHE A 160 13.49 -2.13 -2.33
C PHE A 160 14.23 -3.17 -3.18
N PHE A 161 13.52 -4.14 -3.73
CA PHE A 161 14.10 -5.16 -4.60
C PHE A 161 14.73 -4.54 -5.87
N ILE A 162 14.02 -3.60 -6.52
CA ILE A 162 14.59 -2.85 -7.66
C ILE A 162 15.89 -2.16 -7.26
N GLY A 163 15.87 -1.45 -6.12
CA GLY A 163 17.03 -0.72 -5.62
C GLY A 163 18.19 -1.63 -5.28
N GLN A 164 17.94 -2.79 -4.67
CA GLN A 164 18.94 -3.81 -4.37
C GLN A 164 19.60 -4.34 -5.65
N LYS A 165 18.81 -4.68 -6.67
CA LYS A 165 19.31 -5.14 -7.97
C LYS A 165 20.10 -4.06 -8.69
N ALA A 166 19.61 -2.81 -8.65
CA ALA A 166 20.32 -1.67 -9.22
C ALA A 166 21.67 -1.43 -8.52
N LEU A 167 21.71 -1.50 -7.20
CA LEU A 167 22.94 -1.38 -6.41
C LEU A 167 23.94 -2.48 -6.78
N GLN A 168 23.51 -3.74 -6.85
CA GLN A 168 24.33 -4.86 -7.28
C GLN A 168 24.90 -4.65 -8.70
N ALA A 169 24.06 -4.14 -9.62
CA ALA A 169 24.47 -3.89 -10.99
C ALA A 169 25.51 -2.74 -11.08
N ILE A 170 25.36 -1.69 -10.28
CA ILE A 170 26.33 -0.59 -10.20
C ILE A 170 27.71 -1.11 -9.76
N PHE A 171 27.77 -1.93 -8.71
CA PHE A 171 29.07 -2.46 -8.25
C PHE A 171 29.64 -3.51 -9.20
N LYS A 172 28.81 -4.31 -9.87
CA LYS A 172 29.30 -5.21 -10.94
C LYS A 172 29.87 -4.46 -12.14
N ASP A 173 29.31 -3.30 -12.51
CA ASP A 173 29.91 -2.43 -13.56
C ASP A 173 31.24 -1.82 -13.09
N LEU A 174 31.32 -1.41 -11.82
CA LEU A 174 32.52 -0.81 -11.23
C LEU A 174 33.71 -1.75 -11.20
N ASP A 175 33.51 -2.97 -10.73
CA ASP A 175 34.58 -3.96 -10.55
C ASP A 175 34.79 -4.88 -11.78
N GLY A 176 34.06 -4.62 -12.88
CA GLY A 176 34.21 -5.36 -14.13
C GLY A 176 33.57 -6.74 -14.17
N ARG A 177 32.81 -7.16 -13.12
CA ARG A 177 32.12 -8.44 -13.08
C ARG A 177 30.80 -8.46 -13.87
N GLY A 178 30.35 -7.33 -14.38
CA GLY A 178 29.10 -7.20 -15.11
C GLY A 178 29.14 -6.18 -16.24
N PRO A 179 28.07 -6.09 -17.03
CA PRO A 179 28.02 -5.17 -18.15
C PRO A 179 27.98 -3.70 -17.69
N LYS A 180 28.49 -2.80 -18.54
CA LYS A 180 28.35 -1.36 -18.37
C LYS A 180 26.89 -0.95 -18.29
N THR A 181 26.57 -0.01 -17.39
CA THR A 181 25.19 0.46 -17.16
C THR A 181 25.12 1.96 -16.90
N LEU A 182 23.99 2.57 -17.31
CA LEU A 182 23.69 3.97 -17.00
C LEU A 182 23.36 4.18 -15.51
N LEU A 183 23.05 3.11 -14.77
CA LEU A 183 22.66 3.17 -13.36
C LEU A 183 23.69 3.90 -12.52
N ARG A 184 24.99 3.57 -12.69
CA ARG A 184 26.09 4.23 -12.00
C ARG A 184 26.05 5.74 -12.21
N ARG A 185 26.13 6.19 -13.46
CA ARG A 185 26.17 7.61 -13.81
C ARG A 185 24.94 8.37 -13.29
N LEU A 186 23.76 7.78 -13.42
CA LEU A 186 22.51 8.40 -12.97
C LEU A 186 22.41 8.46 -11.45
N ALA A 187 22.85 7.43 -10.72
CA ALA A 187 22.87 7.41 -9.26
C ALA A 187 23.84 8.46 -8.72
N PHE A 188 25.06 8.48 -9.22
CA PHE A 188 26.10 9.43 -8.81
C PHE A 188 25.63 10.87 -9.01
N ARG A 189 25.07 11.19 -10.19
CA ARG A 189 24.51 12.50 -10.46
C ARG A 189 23.33 12.85 -9.55
N LYS A 190 22.40 11.92 -9.34
CA LYS A 190 21.17 12.17 -8.55
C LYS A 190 21.45 12.42 -7.08
N PHE A 191 22.41 11.70 -6.51
CA PHE A 191 22.73 11.76 -5.08
C PHE A 191 24.00 12.59 -4.80
N ASN A 192 24.54 13.27 -5.84
CA ASN A 192 25.75 14.12 -5.75
C ASN A 192 26.95 13.35 -5.15
N LEU A 193 27.17 12.11 -5.63
CA LEU A 193 28.27 11.25 -5.19
C LEU A 193 29.51 11.49 -6.07
N LYS A 194 30.69 11.47 -5.46
CA LYS A 194 31.97 11.69 -6.15
C LYS A 194 32.75 10.39 -6.36
N LYS A 195 32.64 9.47 -5.43
CA LYS A 195 33.36 8.19 -5.44
C LYS A 195 32.47 7.04 -4.93
N GLU A 196 32.95 5.83 -5.07
CA GLU A 196 32.20 4.61 -4.76
C GLU A 196 31.82 4.50 -3.28
N GLU A 197 32.70 4.91 -2.37
CA GLU A 197 32.44 4.92 -0.93
C GLU A 197 31.26 5.85 -0.57
N ASP A 198 31.05 6.93 -1.33
CA ASP A 198 29.91 7.82 -1.10
C ASP A 198 28.59 7.07 -1.31
N LEU A 199 28.53 6.16 -2.30
CA LEU A 199 27.34 5.33 -2.53
C LEU A 199 27.13 4.32 -1.39
N ILE A 200 28.21 3.69 -0.93
CA ILE A 200 28.16 2.79 0.22
C ILE A 200 27.66 3.54 1.44
N ASN A 201 28.25 4.70 1.74
CA ASN A 201 27.83 5.54 2.85
C ASN A 201 26.38 6.01 2.72
N PHE A 202 25.93 6.40 1.53
CA PHE A 202 24.55 6.79 1.28
C PHE A 202 23.56 5.67 1.60
N ILE A 203 23.89 4.41 1.30
CA ILE A 203 23.03 3.26 1.56
C ILE A 203 23.05 2.87 3.05
N TYR A 204 24.24 2.80 3.68
CA TYR A 204 24.41 2.22 5.00
C TYR A 204 24.40 3.23 6.15
N SER A 205 24.65 4.52 5.93
CA SER A 205 24.57 5.57 6.97
C SER A 205 23.14 5.87 7.42
N LYS A 206 22.16 5.52 6.59
CA LYS A 206 20.72 5.58 6.87
C LYS A 206 20.15 4.16 7.01
N ASN A 207 18.89 4.07 7.40
CA ASN A 207 18.20 2.79 7.34
C ASN A 207 18.14 2.30 5.87
N PRO A 208 18.72 1.14 5.52
CA PRO A 208 18.72 0.64 4.15
C PRO A 208 17.33 0.49 3.54
N THR A 209 16.28 0.31 4.38
CA THR A 209 14.89 0.27 3.91
C THR A 209 14.36 1.61 3.41
N GLU A 210 15.05 2.70 3.71
CA GLU A 210 14.69 4.06 3.25
C GLU A 210 15.55 4.49 2.07
N SER A 211 16.85 4.17 2.08
CA SER A 211 17.81 4.60 1.06
C SER A 211 17.77 3.73 -0.19
N THR A 212 17.74 2.39 -0.03
CA THR A 212 17.75 1.45 -1.16
C THR A 212 16.59 1.66 -2.14
N PRO A 213 15.32 1.85 -1.70
CA PRO A 213 14.22 2.09 -2.62
C PRO A 213 14.37 3.33 -3.50
N LEU A 214 15.20 4.30 -3.10
CA LEU A 214 15.45 5.51 -3.90
C LEU A 214 16.14 5.20 -5.23
N LEU A 215 16.91 4.10 -5.30
CA LEU A 215 17.52 3.61 -6.53
C LEU A 215 16.49 3.08 -7.55
N SER A 216 15.27 2.75 -7.13
CA SER A 216 14.22 2.30 -8.06
C SER A 216 13.88 3.37 -9.11
N VAL A 217 13.85 4.63 -8.71
CA VAL A 217 13.62 5.77 -9.62
C VAL A 217 14.78 5.93 -10.61
N ILE A 218 16.00 5.62 -10.19
CA ILE A 218 17.19 5.62 -11.06
C ILE A 218 17.09 4.49 -12.08
N CYS A 219 16.67 3.30 -11.62
CA CYS A 219 16.47 2.13 -12.48
C CYS A 219 15.44 2.40 -13.57
N GLU A 220 14.28 3.01 -13.21
CA GLU A 220 13.28 3.41 -14.20
C GLU A 220 13.86 4.36 -15.26
N LYS A 221 14.53 5.43 -14.83
CA LYS A 221 15.15 6.40 -15.75
C LYS A 221 16.21 5.78 -16.67
N ALA A 222 16.99 4.82 -16.16
CA ALA A 222 17.94 4.10 -16.98
C ALA A 222 17.23 3.20 -18.01
N SER A 223 16.19 2.49 -17.59
CA SER A 223 15.34 1.64 -18.44
C SER A 223 14.70 2.47 -19.58
N GLU A 224 14.14 3.63 -19.28
CA GLU A 224 13.54 4.55 -20.26
C GLU A 224 14.57 5.04 -21.29
N ARG A 225 15.84 5.16 -20.89
CA ARG A 225 16.96 5.55 -21.77
C ARG A 225 17.58 4.39 -22.53
N GLY A 226 16.98 3.21 -22.48
CA GLY A 226 17.42 2.07 -23.26
C GLY A 226 18.47 1.18 -22.57
N ASP A 227 18.86 1.47 -21.32
CA ASP A 227 19.80 0.64 -20.57
C ASP A 227 19.27 -0.80 -20.41
N LYS A 228 20.03 -1.77 -20.93
CA LYS A 228 19.61 -3.18 -20.95
C LYS A 228 19.52 -3.75 -19.54
N VAL A 229 20.51 -3.45 -18.68
CA VAL A 229 20.54 -3.96 -17.30
C VAL A 229 19.33 -3.47 -16.52
N ALA A 230 19.00 -2.18 -16.63
CA ALA A 230 17.82 -1.61 -15.97
C ALA A 230 16.52 -2.20 -16.54
N LYS A 231 16.40 -2.40 -17.86
CA LYS A 231 15.23 -3.07 -18.47
C LYS A 231 15.04 -4.49 -17.96
N ASP A 232 16.13 -5.25 -17.82
CA ASP A 232 16.08 -6.61 -17.30
C ASP A 232 15.62 -6.63 -15.83
N ILE A 233 16.12 -5.71 -14.99
CA ILE A 233 15.66 -5.56 -13.60
C ILE A 233 14.16 -5.24 -13.57
N MET A 234 13.68 -4.26 -14.34
CA MET A 234 12.27 -3.87 -14.36
C MET A 234 11.36 -4.99 -14.91
N THR A 235 11.87 -5.78 -15.86
CA THR A 235 11.16 -6.96 -16.38
C THR A 235 11.06 -8.05 -15.33
N GLN A 236 12.13 -8.34 -14.60
CA GLN A 236 12.12 -9.30 -13.49
C GLN A 236 11.08 -8.91 -12.43
N VAL A 237 11.08 -7.65 -12.02
CA VAL A 237 10.08 -7.12 -11.06
C VAL A 237 8.64 -7.39 -11.50
N ALA A 238 8.34 -7.14 -12.76
CA ALA A 238 7.01 -7.41 -13.31
C ALA A 238 6.66 -8.90 -13.27
N GLN A 239 7.62 -9.77 -13.57
CA GLN A 239 7.45 -11.22 -13.51
C GLN A 239 7.18 -11.71 -12.09
N GLU A 240 7.91 -11.21 -11.09
CA GLU A 240 7.72 -11.57 -9.68
C GLU A 240 6.34 -11.14 -9.16
N LEU A 241 5.87 -9.94 -9.54
CA LEU A 241 4.51 -9.50 -9.21
C LEU A 241 3.44 -10.42 -9.80
N VAL A 242 3.60 -10.85 -11.05
CA VAL A 242 2.66 -11.79 -11.70
C VAL A 242 2.76 -13.19 -11.09
N LEU A 243 3.97 -13.65 -10.78
CA LEU A 243 4.20 -14.93 -10.09
C LEU A 243 3.47 -14.95 -8.75
N ALA A 244 3.49 -13.86 -8.00
CA ALA A 244 2.77 -13.76 -6.73
C ALA A 244 1.24 -13.76 -6.89
N VAL A 245 0.68 -13.38 -8.05
CA VAL A 245 -0.76 -13.44 -8.35
C VAL A 245 -1.23 -14.86 -8.63
N ALA A 246 -0.43 -15.68 -9.31
CA ALA A 246 -0.82 -17.00 -9.77
C ALA A 246 -1.41 -17.92 -8.67
N PRO A 247 -0.80 -18.08 -7.47
CA PRO A 247 -1.37 -18.90 -6.42
C PRO A 247 -2.71 -18.37 -5.88
N ILE A 248 -2.94 -17.07 -5.92
CA ILE A 248 -4.21 -16.46 -5.49
C ILE A 248 -5.31 -16.75 -6.49
N VAL A 249 -5.04 -16.58 -7.79
CA VAL A 249 -5.97 -16.92 -8.88
C VAL A 249 -6.39 -18.39 -8.77
N LYS A 250 -5.42 -19.30 -8.52
CA LYS A 250 -5.69 -20.74 -8.35
C LYS A 250 -6.53 -21.02 -7.08
N LYS A 251 -6.09 -20.54 -5.90
CA LYS A 251 -6.74 -20.84 -4.61
C LYS A 251 -8.15 -20.25 -4.49
N LEU A 252 -8.41 -19.12 -5.16
CA LEU A 252 -9.71 -18.46 -5.17
C LEU A 252 -10.54 -18.77 -6.42
N ASN A 253 -10.06 -19.65 -7.33
CA ASN A 253 -10.75 -20.05 -8.57
C ASN A 253 -11.16 -18.86 -9.44
N PHE A 254 -10.27 -17.89 -9.64
CA PHE A 254 -10.53 -16.67 -10.41
C PHE A 254 -10.26 -16.82 -11.92
N LYS A 255 -9.57 -17.87 -12.37
CA LYS A 255 -9.06 -18.01 -13.74
C LYS A 255 -10.09 -17.66 -14.82
N ASN A 256 -11.33 -18.15 -14.66
CA ASN A 256 -12.39 -18.01 -15.65
C ASN A 256 -13.45 -16.97 -15.29
N LEU A 257 -13.23 -16.21 -14.22
CA LEU A 257 -14.17 -15.21 -13.72
C LEU A 257 -13.71 -13.81 -14.06
N GLU A 258 -14.68 -12.91 -14.22
CA GLU A 258 -14.42 -11.48 -14.26
C GLU A 258 -14.31 -10.94 -12.82
N PHE A 259 -13.21 -10.23 -12.53
CA PHE A 259 -12.98 -9.64 -11.22
C PHE A 259 -12.06 -8.41 -11.30
N PRO A 260 -12.14 -7.48 -10.35
CA PRO A 260 -11.22 -6.37 -10.24
C PRO A 260 -9.85 -6.83 -9.74
N LEU A 261 -8.80 -6.42 -10.43
CA LEU A 261 -7.41 -6.58 -10.01
C LEU A 261 -6.82 -5.18 -9.83
N VAL A 262 -6.75 -4.74 -8.58
CA VAL A 262 -6.37 -3.38 -8.20
C VAL A 262 -4.86 -3.31 -8.00
N LEU A 263 -4.19 -2.36 -8.65
CA LEU A 263 -2.75 -2.12 -8.56
C LEU A 263 -2.48 -0.85 -7.77
N VAL A 264 -1.74 -0.94 -6.68
CA VAL A 264 -1.39 0.20 -5.80
C VAL A 264 0.10 0.23 -5.51
N GLY A 265 0.68 1.42 -5.51
CA GLY A 265 2.08 1.64 -5.14
C GLY A 265 2.92 2.25 -6.25
N GLY A 266 4.04 2.87 -5.85
CA GLY A 266 4.89 3.67 -6.73
C GLY A 266 5.58 2.89 -7.85
N VAL A 267 5.75 1.58 -7.70
CA VAL A 267 6.36 0.72 -8.74
C VAL A 267 5.52 0.71 -10.01
N PHE A 268 4.19 0.87 -9.90
CA PHE A 268 3.30 0.94 -11.07
C PHE A 268 3.31 2.27 -11.81
N ASN A 269 4.06 3.27 -11.33
CA ASN A 269 4.34 4.48 -12.10
C ASN A 269 5.31 4.18 -13.26
N SER A 270 6.07 3.10 -13.16
CA SER A 270 6.90 2.59 -14.25
C SER A 270 6.05 2.03 -15.38
N LYS A 271 6.14 2.65 -16.55
CA LYS A 271 5.47 2.16 -17.77
C LYS A 271 5.97 0.76 -18.15
N THR A 272 7.27 0.51 -17.97
CA THR A 272 7.90 -0.80 -18.25
C THR A 272 7.25 -1.89 -17.40
N VAL A 273 7.22 -1.71 -16.07
CA VAL A 273 6.61 -2.68 -15.16
C VAL A 273 5.10 -2.82 -15.41
N LEU A 274 4.38 -1.71 -15.48
CA LEU A 274 2.92 -1.73 -15.64
C LEU A 274 2.49 -2.46 -16.91
N ASN A 275 3.12 -2.16 -18.06
CA ASN A 275 2.78 -2.79 -19.34
C ASN A 275 3.10 -4.29 -19.32
N LYS A 276 4.24 -4.66 -18.76
CA LYS A 276 4.65 -6.08 -18.64
C LYS A 276 3.72 -6.84 -17.70
N VAL A 277 3.37 -6.28 -16.53
CA VAL A 277 2.39 -6.86 -15.61
C VAL A 277 1.04 -7.05 -16.30
N LYS A 278 0.50 -6.03 -16.97
CA LYS A 278 -0.77 -6.13 -17.72
C LYS A 278 -0.73 -7.23 -18.81
N LYS A 279 0.38 -7.32 -19.54
CA LYS A 279 0.57 -8.35 -20.59
C LYS A 279 0.57 -9.75 -20.01
N ASP A 280 1.35 -9.97 -18.94
CA ASP A 280 1.53 -11.32 -18.38
C ASP A 280 0.35 -11.77 -17.51
N LEU A 281 -0.37 -10.85 -16.86
CA LEU A 281 -1.63 -11.16 -16.16
C LEU A 281 -2.68 -11.75 -17.08
N LYS A 282 -2.75 -11.36 -18.36
CA LYS A 282 -3.68 -11.93 -19.34
C LYS A 282 -3.48 -13.43 -19.53
N LYS A 283 -2.28 -13.97 -19.27
CA LYS A 283 -1.99 -15.41 -19.41
C LYS A 283 -2.57 -16.22 -18.24
N ILE A 284 -2.64 -15.66 -17.04
CA ILE A 284 -3.06 -16.36 -15.82
C ILE A 284 -4.46 -15.98 -15.35
N ALA A 285 -4.91 -14.78 -15.69
CA ALA A 285 -6.21 -14.22 -15.32
C ALA A 285 -6.78 -13.39 -16.50
N PRO A 286 -7.17 -14.03 -17.62
CA PRO A 286 -7.55 -13.33 -18.86
C PRO A 286 -8.75 -12.40 -18.71
N LYS A 287 -9.65 -12.68 -17.75
CA LYS A 287 -10.86 -11.90 -17.48
C LYS A 287 -10.68 -10.87 -16.33
N ALA A 288 -9.47 -10.75 -15.78
CA ALA A 288 -9.19 -9.74 -14.75
C ALA A 288 -9.28 -8.32 -15.30
N ARG A 289 -10.04 -7.46 -14.66
CA ARG A 289 -10.09 -6.02 -14.94
C ARG A 289 -9.01 -5.32 -14.13
N VAL A 290 -7.92 -4.96 -14.78
CA VAL A 290 -6.79 -4.27 -14.13
C VAL A 290 -7.16 -2.80 -13.88
N ILE A 291 -7.11 -2.38 -12.61
CA ILE A 291 -7.54 -1.06 -12.14
C ILE A 291 -6.38 -0.38 -11.41
N LEU A 292 -6.05 0.85 -11.83
CA LEU A 292 -5.22 1.78 -11.08
C LEU A 292 -6.18 2.77 -10.40
N PRO A 293 -6.25 2.80 -9.06
CA PRO A 293 -7.17 3.67 -8.34
C PRO A 293 -6.92 5.15 -8.70
N LYS A 294 -7.99 5.87 -9.03
CA LYS A 294 -7.96 7.32 -9.18
C LYS A 294 -8.21 8.02 -7.83
N GLU A 295 -8.90 7.34 -6.92
CA GLU A 295 -9.23 7.83 -5.60
C GLU A 295 -8.11 7.57 -4.59
N LYS A 296 -8.03 8.43 -3.58
CA LYS A 296 -7.11 8.22 -2.46
C LYS A 296 -7.59 7.05 -1.59
N PRO A 297 -6.67 6.30 -0.91
CA PRO A 297 -7.07 5.17 -0.05
C PRO A 297 -8.12 5.52 1.02
N VAL A 298 -8.13 6.74 1.56
CA VAL A 298 -9.15 7.17 2.52
C VAL A 298 -10.58 7.04 1.97
N ASN A 299 -10.79 7.15 0.66
CA ASN A 299 -12.11 6.90 0.04
C ASN A 299 -12.51 5.43 0.17
N GLY A 300 -11.56 4.51 0.03
CA GLY A 300 -11.78 3.08 0.29
C GLY A 300 -12.16 2.81 1.74
N ALA A 301 -11.55 3.52 2.70
CA ALA A 301 -11.93 3.42 4.11
C ALA A 301 -13.35 3.95 4.36
N VAL A 302 -13.75 5.03 3.69
CA VAL A 302 -15.12 5.57 3.74
C VAL A 302 -16.14 4.56 3.18
N LYS A 303 -15.86 3.95 2.03
CA LYS A 303 -16.71 2.89 1.45
C LYS A 303 -16.91 1.73 2.42
N LEU A 304 -15.83 1.28 3.06
CA LEU A 304 -15.89 0.23 4.08
C LEU A 304 -16.65 0.65 5.33
N ALA A 305 -16.59 1.93 5.73
CA ALA A 305 -17.38 2.44 6.84
C ALA A 305 -18.88 2.47 6.50
N ILE A 306 -19.26 2.81 5.27
CA ILE A 306 -20.66 2.79 4.80
C ILE A 306 -21.17 1.34 4.77
N GLU A 307 -20.41 0.40 4.23
CA GLU A 307 -20.80 -1.02 4.23
C GLU A 307 -20.94 -1.63 5.63
N ASN A 308 -20.23 -1.12 6.61
CA ASN A 308 -20.31 -1.58 8.00
C ASN A 308 -21.62 -1.10 8.70
N ILE A 309 -22.45 -0.27 8.05
CA ILE A 309 -23.76 0.15 8.56
C ILE A 309 -24.77 -1.01 8.46
N SER A 310 -24.68 -1.78 7.35
CA SER A 310 -25.42 -3.03 7.17
C SER A 310 -24.89 -4.10 8.13
#